data_e102a0aeb25f02482079e9fdaa222109
#
_entry.id   e102a0aeb25f02482079e9fdaa222109
#
_cell.length_a   1.000
_cell.length_b   1.000
_cell.length_c   1.000
_cell.angle_alpha   90.00
_cell.angle_beta   90.00
_cell.angle_gamma   90.00
#
_symmetry.space_group_name_H-M   'P 1'
#
loop_
_entity.id
_entity.type
_entity.pdbx_description
1 polymer ?
#
loop_
_entity_poly.entity_id
_entity_poly.type
_entity_poly.pdbx_seq_one_letter_code
_entity_poly.pdbx_strand_id
1 'polypeptide(L)'
;MRITLVGMGSGAPGGLTVRGLAALQGAGLIIGARRLLQNLPDGCTDNRTALYKTDEICALLQGAGCEQAAVVFSGDTGFYSGAGALCRALDAAGTPYTVEPGVSSVQL
;
A
#
# COMPACT_ATOMS: atom_id res chain seq x y z
N MET A 1 -8.44 -11.90 4.85
CA MET A 1 -8.22 -10.49 4.44
C MET A 1 -7.33 -10.47 3.21
N ARG A 2 -7.67 -9.66 2.24
CA ARG A 2 -6.84 -9.45 1.06
C ARG A 2 -5.99 -8.20 1.28
N ILE A 3 -4.68 -8.35 1.18
CA ILE A 3 -3.73 -7.26 1.38
C ILE A 3 -3.06 -6.94 0.05
N THR A 4 -3.05 -5.67 -0.32
CA THR A 4 -2.38 -5.21 -1.53
C THR A 4 -1.37 -4.13 -1.17
N LEU A 5 -0.12 -4.32 -1.59
CA LEU A 5 0.92 -3.33 -1.44
C LEU A 5 0.95 -2.49 -2.71
N VAL A 6 0.70 -1.20 -2.58
CA VAL A 6 0.52 -0.32 -3.75
C VAL A 6 1.64 0.71 -3.82
N GLY A 7 2.35 0.72 -4.93
CA GLY A 7 3.34 1.75 -5.21
C GLY A 7 2.66 2.97 -5.82
N MET A 8 2.94 4.14 -5.26
CA MET A 8 2.29 5.39 -5.70
C MET A 8 3.03 6.07 -6.85
N GLY A 9 4.01 5.40 -7.42
CA GLY A 9 4.81 6.00 -8.48
C GLY A 9 5.66 7.13 -7.93
N SER A 10 5.84 8.17 -8.71
CA SER A 10 6.62 9.34 -8.29
C SER A 10 5.84 10.30 -7.41
N GLY A 11 4.66 9.88 -6.92
CA GLY A 11 3.79 10.75 -6.15
C GLY A 11 2.88 11.62 -7.00
N ALA A 12 3.08 11.65 -8.31
CA ALA A 12 2.20 12.36 -9.22
C ALA A 12 0.94 11.52 -9.47
N PRO A 13 -0.20 12.16 -9.75
CA PRO A 13 -1.45 11.42 -9.98
C PRO A 13 -1.36 10.37 -11.08
N GLY A 14 -0.51 10.58 -12.09
CA GLY A 14 -0.34 9.62 -13.18
C GLY A 14 0.58 8.46 -12.87
N GLY A 15 1.16 8.41 -11.67
CA GLY A 15 2.08 7.34 -11.28
C GLY A 15 1.41 6.08 -10.75
N LEU A 16 0.11 6.12 -10.58
CA LEU A 16 -0.65 5.01 -10.03
C LEU A 16 -1.25 4.17 -11.18
N THR A 17 -1.07 2.86 -11.11
CA THR A 17 -1.65 1.97 -12.13
C THR A 17 -3.15 1.82 -11.91
N VAL A 18 -3.86 1.34 -12.94
CA VAL A 18 -5.30 1.08 -12.84
C VAL A 18 -5.57 0.05 -11.75
N ARG A 19 -4.73 -0.98 -11.65
CA ARG A 19 -4.89 -1.99 -10.61
C ARG A 19 -4.62 -1.44 -9.23
N GLY A 20 -3.60 -0.59 -9.09
CA GLY A 20 -3.31 0.08 -7.82
C GLY A 20 -4.45 0.97 -7.38
N LEU A 21 -5.01 1.72 -8.31
CA LEU A 21 -6.16 2.57 -8.03
C LEU A 21 -7.36 1.73 -7.58
N ALA A 22 -7.65 0.64 -8.29
CA ALA A 22 -8.76 -0.23 -7.93
C ALA A 22 -8.57 -0.83 -6.53
N ALA A 23 -7.33 -1.22 -6.20
CA ALA A 23 -7.02 -1.77 -4.89
C ALA A 23 -7.26 -0.74 -3.78
N LEU A 24 -6.87 0.51 -4.02
CA LEU A 24 -7.07 1.59 -3.06
C LEU A 24 -8.56 1.90 -2.86
N GLN A 25 -9.30 1.96 -3.96
CA GLN A 25 -10.72 2.28 -3.90
C GLN A 25 -11.55 1.15 -3.27
N GLY A 26 -11.09 -0.09 -3.41
CA GLY A 26 -11.77 -1.23 -2.84
C GLY A 26 -11.34 -1.57 -1.41
N ALA A 27 -10.29 -0.94 -0.91
CA ALA A 27 -9.78 -1.24 0.42
C ALA A 27 -10.65 -0.62 1.51
N GLY A 28 -10.88 -1.36 2.58
CA GLY A 28 -11.58 -0.84 3.76
C GLY A 28 -10.63 -0.19 4.77
N LEU A 29 -9.32 -0.32 4.54
CA LEU A 29 -8.30 0.29 5.38
C LEU A 29 -7.08 0.59 4.50
N ILE A 30 -6.54 1.79 4.63
CA ILE A 30 -5.33 2.18 3.90
C ILE A 30 -4.27 2.61 4.90
N ILE A 31 -3.07 2.05 4.75
CA ILE A 31 -1.94 2.30 5.63
C ILE A 31 -0.78 2.84 4.80
N GLY A 32 -0.05 3.77 5.36
CA GLY A 32 1.14 4.30 4.69
C GLY A 32 1.68 5.53 5.36
N ALA A 33 2.71 6.12 4.77
CA ALA A 33 3.25 7.36 5.26
C ALA A 33 2.21 8.47 5.14
N ARG A 34 2.22 9.39 6.09
CA ARG A 34 1.22 10.46 6.17
C ARG A 34 1.10 11.23 4.87
N ARG A 35 2.23 11.57 4.26
CA ARG A 35 2.22 12.34 3.01
C ARG A 35 1.57 11.57 1.85
N LEU A 36 1.72 10.25 1.85
CA LEU A 36 1.11 9.41 0.82
C LEU A 36 -0.39 9.34 1.00
N LEU A 37 -0.83 9.27 2.26
CA LEU A 37 -2.26 9.25 2.57
C LEU A 37 -2.95 10.55 2.17
N GLN A 38 -2.23 11.66 2.22
CA GLN A 38 -2.77 12.95 1.83
C GLN A 38 -2.94 13.09 0.31
N ASN A 39 -2.22 12.27 -0.46
CA ASN A 39 -2.23 12.32 -1.91
C ASN A 39 -3.03 11.18 -2.54
N LEU A 40 -3.87 10.51 -1.77
CA LEU A 40 -4.70 9.44 -2.30
C LEU A 40 -5.74 9.98 -3.27
N PRO A 41 -6.08 9.21 -4.33
CA PRO A 41 -7.11 9.61 -5.26
C PRO A 41 -8.50 9.62 -4.62
N ASP A 42 -9.45 10.27 -5.28
CA ASP A 42 -10.82 10.30 -4.81
C ASP A 42 -11.43 8.90 -4.85
N GLY A 43 -12.39 8.65 -3.98
CA GLY A 43 -13.09 7.37 -3.92
C GLY A 43 -12.46 6.37 -2.96
N CYS A 44 -11.37 6.74 -2.31
CA CYS A 44 -10.74 5.88 -1.32
C CYS A 44 -11.42 6.02 0.05
N THR A 45 -11.31 4.98 0.86
CA THR A 45 -11.89 5.00 2.20
C THR A 45 -11.28 6.11 3.08
N ASP A 46 -12.05 6.58 4.05
CA ASP A 46 -11.56 7.53 5.04
C ASP A 46 -10.81 6.84 6.18
N ASN A 47 -10.87 5.52 6.22
CA ASN A 47 -10.17 4.74 7.25
C ASN A 47 -8.71 4.59 6.88
N ARG A 48 -7.92 5.59 7.26
CA ARG A 48 -6.50 5.70 6.91
C ARG A 48 -5.66 5.82 8.15
N THR A 49 -4.57 5.06 8.22
CA THR A 49 -3.68 5.06 9.37
C THR A 49 -2.25 5.32 8.91
N ALA A 50 -1.64 6.34 9.50
CA ALA A 50 -0.26 6.71 9.15
C ALA A 50 0.71 5.84 9.95
N LEU A 51 1.29 4.85 9.29
CA LEU A 51 2.30 3.96 9.86
C LEU A 51 3.36 3.70 8.80
N TYR A 52 4.58 3.51 9.25
CA TYR A 52 5.69 3.16 8.35
C TYR A 52 6.53 2.00 8.85
N LYS A 53 6.37 1.62 10.12
CA LYS A 53 7.12 0.49 10.68
C LYS A 53 6.39 -0.81 10.34
N THR A 54 7.15 -1.79 9.86
CA THR A 54 6.60 -3.07 9.45
C THR A 54 5.83 -3.76 10.57
N ASP A 55 6.38 -3.77 11.77
CA ASP A 55 5.74 -4.41 12.92
C ASP A 55 4.39 -3.80 13.24
N GLU A 56 4.31 -2.47 13.20
CA GLU A 56 3.07 -1.76 13.47
C GLU A 56 2.02 -2.03 12.38
N ILE A 57 2.46 -2.06 11.12
CA ILE A 57 1.58 -2.36 10.00
C ILE A 57 1.01 -3.76 10.13
N CYS A 58 1.85 -4.74 10.41
CA CYS A 58 1.40 -6.12 10.57
C CYS A 58 0.42 -6.26 11.73
N ALA A 59 0.70 -5.62 12.85
CA ALA A 59 -0.19 -5.67 14.01
C ALA A 59 -1.57 -5.08 13.67
N LEU A 60 -1.59 -3.96 12.97
CA LEU A 60 -2.86 -3.34 12.58
C LEU A 60 -3.62 -4.23 11.60
N LEU A 61 -2.94 -4.81 10.63
CA LEU A 61 -3.58 -5.69 9.65
C LEU A 61 -4.20 -6.92 10.31
N GLN A 62 -3.52 -7.48 11.29
CA GLN A 62 -4.03 -8.66 12.01
C GLN A 62 -5.27 -8.33 12.83
N GLY A 63 -5.36 -7.10 13.33
CA GLY A 63 -6.50 -6.66 14.12
C GLY A 63 -7.61 -6.01 13.32
N ALA A 64 -7.39 -5.77 12.03
CA ALA A 64 -8.40 -5.10 11.20
C ALA A 64 -9.54 -6.06 10.85
N GLY A 65 -10.74 -5.57 10.92
CA GLY A 65 -11.94 -6.37 10.61
C GLY A 65 -12.44 -6.18 9.17
N CYS A 66 -11.64 -5.59 8.30
CA CYS A 66 -12.04 -5.36 6.91
C CYS A 66 -11.62 -6.53 6.01
N GLU A 67 -12.32 -6.68 4.89
CA GLU A 67 -12.01 -7.76 3.94
C GLU A 67 -10.81 -7.44 3.07
N GLN A 68 -10.56 -6.17 2.83
CA GLN A 68 -9.46 -5.73 1.98
C GLN A 68 -8.74 -4.57 2.65
N ALA A 69 -7.41 -4.59 2.54
CA ALA A 69 -6.56 -3.52 3.05
C ALA A 69 -5.50 -3.20 2.01
N ALA A 70 -5.08 -1.95 1.97
CA ALA A 70 -4.01 -1.52 1.09
C ALA A 70 -2.91 -0.85 1.91
N VAL A 71 -1.67 -1.12 1.56
CA VAL A 71 -0.51 -0.45 2.15
C VAL A 71 0.20 0.28 1.04
N VAL A 72 0.33 1.60 1.17
CA VAL A 72 0.90 2.43 0.12
C VAL A 72 2.36 2.75 0.41
N PHE A 73 3.15 2.78 -0.65
CA PHE A 73 4.57 3.10 -0.60
C PHE A 73 4.89 4.08 -1.72
N SER A 74 5.95 4.85 -1.56
CA SER A 74 6.43 5.67 -2.68
C SER A 74 6.92 4.75 -3.78
N GLY A 75 6.77 5.18 -5.03
CA GLY A 75 7.11 4.34 -6.17
C GLY A 75 8.56 4.39 -6.58
N ASP A 76 9.41 4.96 -5.75
CA ASP A 76 10.83 5.05 -5.99
C ASP A 76 11.59 3.99 -5.16
N THR A 77 12.84 4.27 -4.80
CA THR A 77 13.64 3.36 -4.00
C THR A 77 12.99 3.02 -2.65
N GLY A 78 12.19 3.94 -2.11
CA GLY A 78 11.47 3.69 -0.86
C GLY A 78 10.46 2.54 -0.97
N PHE A 79 9.87 2.36 -2.14
CA PHE A 79 8.96 1.24 -2.36
C PHE A 79 9.68 -0.09 -2.17
N TYR A 80 10.84 -0.24 -2.80
CA TYR A 80 11.55 -1.53 -2.75
C TYR A 80 12.06 -1.86 -1.36
N SER A 81 12.52 -0.88 -0.59
CA SER A 81 13.03 -1.15 0.75
C SER A 81 11.89 -1.38 1.75
N GLY A 82 10.87 -0.51 1.72
CA GLY A 82 9.75 -0.62 2.66
C GLY A 82 8.84 -1.80 2.36
N ALA A 83 8.47 -1.97 1.09
CA ALA A 83 7.60 -3.07 0.69
C ALA A 83 8.29 -4.42 0.87
N GLY A 84 9.60 -4.49 0.61
CA GLY A 84 10.34 -5.73 0.79
C GLY A 84 10.32 -6.22 2.23
N ALA A 85 10.47 -5.33 3.19
CA ALA A 85 10.40 -5.69 4.60
C ALA A 85 9.01 -6.21 4.97
N LEU A 86 7.97 -5.55 4.50
CA LEU A 86 6.61 -5.98 4.77
C LEU A 86 6.29 -7.30 4.09
N CYS A 87 6.75 -7.51 2.86
CA CYS A 87 6.57 -8.79 2.17
C CYS A 87 7.18 -9.94 2.96
N ARG A 88 8.39 -9.75 3.49
CA ARG A 88 9.04 -10.78 4.29
C ARG A 88 8.26 -11.08 5.56
N ALA A 89 7.73 -10.05 6.20
CA ALA A 89 6.94 -10.23 7.42
C ALA A 89 5.64 -10.97 7.14
N LEU A 90 4.97 -10.64 6.05
CA LEU A 90 3.73 -11.31 5.65
C LEU A 90 4.00 -12.75 5.24
N ASP A 91 5.09 -13.02 4.53
CA ASP A 91 5.49 -14.38 4.19
C ASP A 91 5.74 -15.23 5.44
N ALA A 92 6.43 -14.65 6.42
CA ALA A 92 6.72 -15.34 7.68
C ALA A 92 5.45 -15.65 8.45
N ALA A 93 4.43 -14.79 8.34
CA ALA A 93 3.14 -15.00 9.00
C ALA A 93 2.20 -15.91 8.20
N GLY A 94 2.59 -16.27 6.98
CA GLY A 94 1.74 -17.07 6.10
C GLY A 94 0.55 -16.30 5.55
N THR A 95 0.64 -14.98 5.51
CA THR A 95 -0.45 -14.13 5.07
C THR A 95 -0.31 -13.81 3.58
N PRO A 96 -1.31 -14.14 2.75
CA PRO A 96 -1.23 -13.83 1.32
C PRO A 96 -1.36 -12.32 1.06
N TYR A 97 -0.69 -11.87 0.03
CA TYR A 97 -0.72 -10.47 -0.38
C TYR A 97 -0.45 -10.35 -1.87
N THR A 98 -0.76 -9.18 -2.43
CA THR A 98 -0.49 -8.85 -3.81
C THR A 98 0.32 -7.55 -3.86
N VAL A 99 1.22 -7.43 -4.81
CA VAL A 99 2.02 -6.22 -5.01
C VAL A 99 1.63 -5.58 -6.34
N GLU A 100 1.24 -4.30 -6.27
CA GLU A 100 0.94 -3.51 -7.47
C GLU A 100 1.92 -2.34 -7.51
N PRO A 101 3.02 -2.45 -8.24
CA PRO A 101 4.01 -1.38 -8.32
C PRO A 101 3.47 -0.19 -9.10
N GLY A 102 3.94 0.99 -8.75
CA GLY A 102 3.59 2.19 -9.49
C GLY A 102 4.26 2.24 -10.85
N VAL A 103 3.75 3.12 -11.72
CA VAL A 103 4.36 3.34 -13.02
C VAL A 103 5.65 4.14 -12.84
N SER A 104 6.72 3.68 -13.47
CA SER A 104 8.00 4.35 -13.45
C SER A 104 8.17 5.17 -14.73
N SER A 105 8.65 6.39 -14.58
CA SER A 105 8.93 7.24 -15.74
C SER A 105 10.14 6.76 -16.54
N VAL A 106 10.93 5.87 -15.97
CA VAL A 106 12.06 5.24 -16.67
C VAL A 106 11.63 3.99 -17.42
N GLN A 107 10.41 3.65 -17.31
CA GLN A 107 9.85 2.48 -17.97
C GLN A 107 9.97 2.59 -19.48
N LEU A 108 10.48 1.62 -20.11
CA LEU A 108 10.63 1.59 -21.56
C LEU A 108 9.83 0.47 -22.18
#